data_6c393641ea744232e5c91c66aff48f7a
#
_entry.id   6c393641ea744232e5c91c66aff48f7a
#
_cell.length_a   1.000
_cell.length_b   1.000
_cell.length_c   1.000
_cell.angle_alpha   90.00
_cell.angle_beta   90.00
_cell.angle_gamma   90.00
#
_symmetry.space_group_name_H-M   'P 1'
#
loop_
_entity.id
_entity.type
_entity.pdbx_description
1 polymer ?
#
loop_
_entity_poly.entity_id
_entity_poly.type
_entity_poly.pdbx_seq_one_letter_code
_entity_poly.pdbx_strand_id
1 'polypeptide(L)'
;MNRLQRILGCFFGLVLALCHASVFAQEAGTIARLSGKASITAADNTTRDAKANEGVNTGDVITTAAGAELLVRFKDNSTMIVRSDSKVKISQFRFEKKSTDTVNTSLVSGTLRAVSGQIAKAQPANVKYDAGAATIGIRGTDIEVSIVPEGAKDRAGIYNFVHSGETEMSLDTGEQTIVGKDLSGFAPKELQPGEPRLQLLRDRPAFLTSGGFDALLQQLTAPRIPMIR
;
A
#
# COMPACT_ATOMS: atom_id res chain seq x y z
N MET A 1 60.70 5.93 -14.58
CA MET A 1 59.32 5.44 -14.44
C MET A 1 59.01 4.57 -15.65
N ASN A 2 59.07 3.24 -15.46
CA ASN A 2 59.11 2.25 -16.56
C ASN A 2 57.71 2.11 -17.21
N ARG A 3 57.71 1.87 -18.52
CA ARG A 3 56.50 1.64 -19.34
C ARG A 3 55.57 0.57 -18.75
N LEU A 4 56.12 -0.38 -17.99
CA LEU A 4 55.38 -1.45 -17.29
C LEU A 4 54.49 -0.93 -16.16
N GLN A 5 54.90 0.12 -15.42
CA GLN A 5 54.09 0.72 -14.34
C GLN A 5 52.91 1.54 -14.86
N ARG A 6 53.02 2.09 -16.08
CA ARG A 6 51.90 2.82 -16.73
C ARG A 6 50.80 1.87 -17.23
N ILE A 7 51.17 0.69 -17.70
CA ILE A 7 50.19 -0.33 -18.17
C ILE A 7 49.45 -0.96 -16.97
N LEU A 8 50.15 -1.21 -15.85
CA LEU A 8 49.54 -1.77 -14.64
C LEU A 8 48.57 -0.80 -13.97
N GLY A 9 48.86 0.52 -14.02
CA GLY A 9 47.96 1.55 -13.49
C GLY A 9 46.68 1.73 -14.30
N CYS A 10 46.71 1.54 -15.62
CA CYS A 10 45.52 1.61 -16.48
C CYS A 10 44.59 0.38 -16.32
N PHE A 11 45.17 -0.80 -16.03
CA PHE A 11 44.37 -2.02 -15.83
C PHE A 11 43.62 -2.02 -14.46
N PHE A 12 44.21 -1.41 -13.43
CA PHE A 12 43.56 -1.32 -12.10
C PHE A 12 42.44 -0.28 -12.07
N GLY A 13 42.50 0.78 -12.89
CA GLY A 13 41.45 1.79 -13.02
C GLY A 13 40.22 1.29 -13.80
N LEU A 14 40.37 0.31 -14.70
CA LEU A 14 39.25 -0.18 -15.51
C LEU A 14 38.40 -1.25 -14.81
N VAL A 15 38.96 -1.93 -13.82
CA VAL A 15 38.21 -2.98 -13.06
C VAL A 15 37.26 -2.39 -11.99
N LEU A 16 37.50 -1.13 -11.55
CA LEU A 16 36.61 -0.48 -10.55
C LEU A 16 35.31 0.09 -11.13
N ALA A 17 35.17 0.13 -12.45
CA ALA A 17 34.00 0.79 -13.11
C ALA A 17 32.82 -0.14 -13.39
N LEU A 18 32.86 -1.42 -13.02
CA LEU A 18 31.85 -2.41 -13.42
C LEU A 18 31.01 -3.02 -12.26
N CYS A 19 31.16 -2.54 -11.05
CA CYS A 19 30.26 -2.95 -9.95
C CYS A 19 29.02 -2.05 -9.89
N HIS A 20 28.21 -2.00 -10.96
CA HIS A 20 26.83 -1.59 -10.84
C HIS A 20 26.07 -2.76 -10.19
N ALA A 21 25.99 -2.77 -8.85
CA ALA A 21 25.08 -3.65 -8.15
C ALA A 21 23.67 -3.29 -8.61
N SER A 22 23.12 -4.07 -9.54
CA SER A 22 21.71 -4.02 -9.87
C SER A 22 20.95 -4.40 -8.59
N VAL A 23 20.44 -3.42 -7.88
CA VAL A 23 19.47 -3.65 -6.80
C VAL A 23 18.24 -4.19 -7.48
N PHE A 24 18.12 -5.52 -7.55
CA PHE A 24 16.88 -6.14 -7.99
C PHE A 24 15.80 -5.77 -6.98
N ALA A 25 14.86 -4.95 -7.41
CA ALA A 25 13.69 -4.65 -6.61
C ALA A 25 12.94 -5.97 -6.33
N GLN A 26 12.69 -6.27 -5.05
CA GLN A 26 12.02 -7.49 -4.66
C GLN A 26 10.56 -7.44 -5.12
N GLU A 27 10.15 -8.44 -5.94
CA GLU A 27 8.77 -8.58 -6.36
C GLU A 27 7.86 -8.82 -5.16
N ALA A 28 6.91 -7.91 -4.97
CA ALA A 28 5.94 -7.93 -3.87
C ALA A 28 4.67 -8.73 -4.22
N GLY A 29 4.24 -8.67 -5.47
CA GLY A 29 3.00 -9.30 -5.90
C GLY A 29 2.74 -9.14 -7.39
N THR A 30 1.50 -9.36 -7.81
CA THR A 30 1.07 -9.33 -9.20
C THR A 30 -0.25 -8.55 -9.33
N ILE A 31 -0.43 -7.83 -10.41
CA ILE A 31 -1.70 -7.18 -10.78
C ILE A 31 -2.68 -8.27 -11.17
N ALA A 32 -3.62 -8.60 -10.29
CA ALA A 32 -4.61 -9.64 -10.54
C ALA A 32 -5.69 -9.17 -11.52
N ARG A 33 -6.05 -7.88 -11.49
CA ARG A 33 -7.06 -7.25 -12.38
C ARG A 33 -6.75 -5.77 -12.55
N LEU A 34 -7.15 -5.24 -13.70
CA LEU A 34 -7.13 -3.82 -14.02
C LEU A 34 -8.38 -3.46 -14.80
N SER A 35 -9.06 -2.39 -14.40
CA SER A 35 -10.11 -1.71 -15.13
C SER A 35 -9.71 -0.26 -15.35
N GLY A 36 -9.83 0.25 -16.55
CA GLY A 36 -9.39 1.60 -16.90
C GLY A 36 -7.87 1.70 -17.10
N LYS A 37 -7.32 2.90 -16.89
CA LYS A 37 -5.89 3.20 -17.10
C LYS A 37 -5.16 3.36 -15.77
N ALA A 38 -4.01 2.71 -15.65
CA ALA A 38 -3.10 2.89 -14.52
C ALA A 38 -1.65 2.83 -15.01
N SER A 39 -0.74 3.40 -14.23
CA SER A 39 0.70 3.36 -14.46
C SER A 39 1.44 2.90 -13.21
N ILE A 40 2.63 2.38 -13.42
CA ILE A 40 3.57 2.02 -12.37
C ILE A 40 4.86 2.81 -12.59
N THR A 41 5.26 3.57 -11.57
CA THR A 41 6.57 4.23 -11.53
C THR A 41 7.47 3.42 -10.61
N ALA A 42 8.52 2.85 -11.17
CA ALA A 42 9.50 2.06 -10.42
C ALA A 42 10.42 2.93 -9.54
N ALA A 43 11.19 2.29 -8.66
CA ALA A 43 12.11 2.99 -7.75
C ALA A 43 13.20 3.81 -8.46
N ASP A 44 13.54 3.47 -9.71
CA ASP A 44 14.45 4.22 -10.58
C ASP A 44 13.79 5.37 -11.35
N ASN A 45 12.51 5.69 -11.03
CA ASN A 45 11.65 6.69 -11.67
C ASN A 45 11.23 6.35 -13.13
N THR A 46 11.49 5.14 -13.62
CA THR A 46 10.91 4.70 -14.89
C THR A 46 9.42 4.45 -14.75
N THR A 47 8.62 4.95 -15.69
CA THR A 47 7.16 4.78 -15.67
C THR A 47 6.73 3.91 -16.83
N ARG A 48 5.81 2.97 -16.55
CA ARG A 48 5.18 2.08 -17.53
C ARG A 48 3.68 1.99 -17.32
N ASP A 49 2.95 1.66 -18.37
CA ASP A 49 1.53 1.34 -18.24
C ASP A 49 1.37 0.04 -17.45
N ALA A 50 0.43 0.03 -16.50
CA ALA A 50 0.10 -1.18 -15.74
C ALA A 50 -0.71 -2.16 -16.61
N LYS A 51 -0.41 -3.46 -16.48
CA LYS A 51 -1.13 -4.53 -17.19
C LYS A 51 -1.49 -5.66 -16.24
N ALA A 52 -2.62 -6.33 -16.48
CA ALA A 52 -2.99 -7.51 -15.73
C ALA A 52 -1.90 -8.61 -15.88
N ASN A 53 -1.68 -9.36 -14.81
CA ASN A 53 -0.64 -10.39 -14.64
C ASN A 53 0.81 -9.86 -14.63
N GLU A 54 1.02 -8.55 -14.59
CA GLU A 54 2.33 -7.94 -14.44
C GLU A 54 2.74 -7.87 -12.97
N GLY A 55 4.04 -8.08 -12.69
CA GLY A 55 4.61 -7.99 -11.36
C GLY A 55 4.67 -6.55 -10.83
N VAL A 56 4.47 -6.40 -9.53
CA VAL A 56 4.71 -5.17 -8.78
C VAL A 56 5.81 -5.40 -7.74
N ASN A 57 6.69 -4.43 -7.58
CA ASN A 57 7.88 -4.55 -6.75
C ASN A 57 7.83 -3.63 -5.54
N THR A 58 8.64 -3.93 -4.54
CA THR A 58 8.95 -2.97 -3.48
C THR A 58 9.56 -1.71 -4.09
N GLY A 59 9.07 -0.55 -3.67
CA GLY A 59 9.45 0.76 -4.19
C GLY A 59 8.54 1.28 -5.30
N ASP A 60 7.77 0.44 -5.96
CA ASP A 60 6.85 0.84 -7.03
C ASP A 60 5.76 1.79 -6.51
N VAL A 61 5.41 2.77 -7.33
CA VAL A 61 4.28 3.68 -7.13
C VAL A 61 3.23 3.38 -8.19
N ILE A 62 2.06 2.93 -7.75
CA ILE A 62 0.89 2.66 -8.59
C ILE A 62 0.05 3.94 -8.65
N THR A 63 -0.29 4.38 -9.85
CA THR A 63 -1.17 5.54 -10.08
C THR A 63 -2.33 5.12 -10.98
N THR A 64 -3.57 5.31 -10.52
CA THR A 64 -4.80 5.04 -11.27
C THR A 64 -5.39 6.34 -11.80
N ALA A 65 -5.92 6.30 -13.01
CA ALA A 65 -6.66 7.42 -13.61
C ALA A 65 -8.12 7.45 -13.11
N ALA A 66 -8.86 8.51 -13.50
CA ALA A 66 -10.28 8.65 -13.21
C ALA A 66 -11.07 7.44 -13.74
N GLY A 67 -11.92 6.87 -12.88
CA GLY A 67 -12.73 5.69 -13.16
C GLY A 67 -11.97 4.37 -13.25
N ALA A 68 -10.65 4.37 -13.02
CA ALA A 68 -9.86 3.15 -13.03
C ALA A 68 -9.82 2.47 -11.65
N GLU A 69 -9.69 1.14 -11.66
CA GLU A 69 -9.39 0.34 -10.46
C GLU A 69 -8.31 -0.70 -10.79
N LEU A 70 -7.40 -0.93 -9.84
CA LEU A 70 -6.33 -1.91 -9.97
C LEU A 70 -6.30 -2.80 -8.72
N LEU A 71 -6.37 -4.13 -8.92
CA LEU A 71 -6.28 -5.12 -7.86
C LEU A 71 -4.90 -5.79 -7.87
N VAL A 72 -4.14 -5.61 -6.80
CA VAL A 72 -2.88 -6.32 -6.54
C VAL A 72 -3.14 -7.51 -5.64
N ARG A 73 -2.54 -8.66 -5.98
CA ARG A 73 -2.40 -9.80 -5.09
C ARG A 73 -0.94 -9.96 -4.70
N PHE A 74 -0.64 -9.83 -3.43
CA PHE A 74 0.70 -9.97 -2.89
C PHE A 74 1.10 -11.43 -2.64
N LYS A 75 2.39 -11.67 -2.49
CA LYS A 75 2.95 -13.04 -2.27
C LYS A 75 2.52 -13.68 -0.94
N ASP A 76 2.17 -12.87 0.07
CA ASP A 76 1.63 -13.34 1.35
C ASP A 76 0.12 -13.61 1.33
N ASN A 77 -0.50 -13.58 0.14
CA ASN A 77 -1.94 -13.66 -0.13
C ASN A 77 -2.77 -12.49 0.42
N SER A 78 -2.15 -11.39 0.84
CA SER A 78 -2.89 -10.14 1.00
C SER A 78 -3.33 -9.60 -0.36
N THR A 79 -4.38 -8.77 -0.36
CA THR A 79 -4.87 -8.12 -1.58
C THR A 79 -5.08 -6.64 -1.32
N MET A 80 -4.90 -5.83 -2.36
CA MET A 80 -5.12 -4.40 -2.32
C MET A 80 -5.81 -3.93 -3.59
N ILE A 81 -6.91 -3.20 -3.43
CA ILE A 81 -7.55 -2.43 -4.51
C ILE A 81 -7.05 -1.00 -4.40
N VAL A 82 -6.46 -0.49 -5.48
CA VAL A 82 -6.19 0.93 -5.68
C VAL A 82 -7.37 1.50 -6.45
N ARG A 83 -8.12 2.44 -5.83
CA ARG A 83 -9.35 3.02 -6.40
C ARG A 83 -9.02 4.06 -7.48
N SER A 84 -10.07 4.65 -8.05
CA SER A 84 -9.97 5.78 -9.00
C SER A 84 -9.16 6.94 -8.41
N ASP A 85 -8.40 7.64 -9.26
CA ASP A 85 -7.66 8.86 -8.93
C ASP A 85 -6.73 8.72 -7.71
N SER A 86 -6.10 7.55 -7.58
CA SER A 86 -5.31 7.20 -6.41
C SER A 86 -3.84 7.00 -6.75
N LYS A 87 -2.99 7.29 -5.77
CA LYS A 87 -1.55 7.08 -5.85
C LYS A 87 -1.07 6.35 -4.60
N VAL A 88 -0.53 5.14 -4.79
CA VAL A 88 -0.10 4.24 -3.72
C VAL A 88 1.32 3.78 -3.97
N LYS A 89 2.18 3.87 -2.94
CA LYS A 89 3.56 3.36 -2.97
C LYS A 89 3.66 2.07 -2.15
N ILE A 90 4.24 1.03 -2.72
CA ILE A 90 4.66 -0.17 -2.00
C ILE A 90 6.01 0.13 -1.34
N SER A 91 5.97 0.74 -0.14
CA SER A 91 7.17 1.27 0.51
C SER A 91 8.11 0.15 0.97
N GLN A 92 7.52 -0.94 1.50
CA GLN A 92 8.27 -2.13 1.91
C GLN A 92 7.38 -3.37 1.82
N PHE A 93 7.93 -4.44 1.27
CA PHE A 93 7.30 -5.76 1.27
C PHE A 93 8.41 -6.81 1.37
N ARG A 94 8.36 -7.64 2.41
CA ARG A 94 9.24 -8.81 2.56
C ARG A 94 8.43 -9.96 3.10
N PHE A 95 8.47 -11.09 2.41
CA PHE A 95 7.79 -12.31 2.78
C PHE A 95 8.70 -13.53 2.57
N GLU A 96 9.27 -14.01 3.65
CA GLU A 96 10.16 -15.17 3.72
C GLU A 96 9.68 -16.22 4.73
N LYS A 97 8.46 -16.04 5.30
CA LYS A 97 7.89 -16.82 6.40
C LYS A 97 8.73 -16.74 7.68
N LYS A 98 9.25 -15.56 7.98
CA LYS A 98 10.05 -15.23 9.16
C LYS A 98 9.39 -14.15 10.01
N SER A 99 9.82 -14.04 11.26
CA SER A 99 9.35 -12.97 12.17
C SER A 99 9.71 -11.54 11.70
N THR A 100 10.64 -11.44 10.76
CA THR A 100 11.09 -10.19 10.14
C THR A 100 10.29 -9.80 8.89
N ASP A 101 9.28 -10.61 8.51
CA ASP A 101 8.41 -10.27 7.40
C ASP A 101 7.63 -8.99 7.68
N THR A 102 7.46 -8.15 6.66
CA THR A 102 6.91 -6.81 6.84
C THR A 102 6.17 -6.32 5.61
N VAL A 103 5.16 -5.51 5.83
CA VAL A 103 4.44 -4.74 4.81
C VAL A 103 4.35 -3.30 5.26
N ASN A 104 4.79 -2.39 4.41
CA ASN A 104 4.50 -0.97 4.56
C ASN A 104 4.03 -0.42 3.20
N THR A 105 2.84 0.16 3.18
CA THR A 105 2.21 0.75 2.01
C THR A 105 1.84 2.20 2.32
N SER A 106 2.24 3.14 1.46
CA SER A 106 1.90 4.55 1.64
C SER A 106 0.84 4.97 0.64
N LEU A 107 -0.31 5.39 1.13
CA LEU A 107 -1.32 6.11 0.34
C LEU A 107 -0.87 7.57 0.22
N VAL A 108 -0.51 7.98 -1.00
CA VAL A 108 -0.08 9.35 -1.29
C VAL A 108 -1.29 10.25 -1.56
N SER A 109 -2.31 9.72 -2.27
CA SER A 109 -3.58 10.39 -2.54
C SER A 109 -4.65 9.38 -2.94
N GLY A 110 -5.92 9.75 -2.80
CA GLY A 110 -7.07 8.94 -3.18
C GLY A 110 -7.44 7.89 -2.15
N THR A 111 -7.78 6.68 -2.60
CA THR A 111 -8.35 5.63 -1.75
C THR A 111 -7.76 4.26 -2.10
N LEU A 112 -7.46 3.46 -1.08
CA LEU A 112 -7.17 2.03 -1.20
C LEU A 112 -8.09 1.21 -0.30
N ARG A 113 -8.35 -0.05 -0.69
CA ARG A 113 -8.91 -1.09 0.18
C ARG A 113 -7.92 -2.24 0.28
N ALA A 114 -7.67 -2.74 1.48
CA ALA A 114 -6.71 -3.80 1.70
C ALA A 114 -7.29 -4.90 2.60
N VAL A 115 -7.09 -6.16 2.19
CA VAL A 115 -7.36 -7.34 3.02
C VAL A 115 -6.04 -7.99 3.39
N SER A 116 -5.84 -8.17 4.68
CA SER A 116 -4.61 -8.69 5.26
C SER A 116 -4.34 -10.13 4.87
N GLY A 117 -3.03 -10.47 4.71
CA GLY A 117 -2.52 -11.78 4.35
C GLY A 117 -1.87 -12.54 5.50
N GLN A 118 -0.89 -13.38 5.13
CA GLN A 118 -0.19 -14.24 6.09
C GLN A 118 0.72 -13.46 7.02
N ILE A 119 1.35 -12.37 6.57
CA ILE A 119 2.23 -11.55 7.42
C ILE A 119 1.43 -10.97 8.57
N ALA A 120 0.28 -10.36 8.30
CA ALA A 120 -0.57 -9.76 9.32
C ALA A 120 -1.12 -10.79 10.34
N LYS A 121 -1.36 -12.04 9.92
CA LYS A 121 -1.78 -13.12 10.82
C LYS A 121 -0.69 -13.56 11.76
N ALA A 122 0.56 -13.59 11.28
CA ALA A 122 1.72 -14.04 12.05
C ALA A 122 2.36 -12.90 12.85
N GLN A 123 2.45 -11.69 12.26
CA GLN A 123 3.17 -10.53 12.77
C GLN A 123 2.36 -9.25 12.50
N PRO A 124 1.21 -9.02 13.16
CA PRO A 124 0.34 -7.88 12.87
C PRO A 124 1.05 -6.53 13.04
N ALA A 125 1.96 -6.39 14.01
CA ALA A 125 2.74 -5.17 14.24
C ALA A 125 3.66 -4.78 13.07
N ASN A 126 3.96 -5.73 12.16
CA ASN A 126 4.83 -5.51 11.01
C ASN A 126 4.05 -5.07 9.76
N VAL A 127 2.73 -4.86 9.87
CA VAL A 127 1.90 -4.41 8.73
C VAL A 127 1.30 -3.05 9.02
N LYS A 128 1.65 -2.07 8.16
CA LYS A 128 1.26 -0.66 8.32
C LYS A 128 0.82 -0.07 6.98
N TYR A 129 -0.13 0.85 7.07
CA TYR A 129 -0.54 1.71 5.97
C TYR A 129 -0.36 3.17 6.40
N ASP A 130 0.54 3.88 5.73
CA ASP A 130 0.77 5.30 5.97
C ASP A 130 -0.12 6.13 5.04
N ALA A 131 -0.78 7.15 5.57
CA ALA A 131 -1.62 8.08 4.82
C ALA A 131 -1.42 9.49 5.38
N GLY A 132 -0.64 10.33 4.69
CA GLY A 132 -0.29 11.67 5.17
C GLY A 132 0.34 11.63 6.55
N ALA A 133 -0.31 12.29 7.54
CA ALA A 133 0.12 12.33 8.94
C ALA A 133 -0.38 11.16 9.80
N ALA A 134 -1.12 10.21 9.20
CA ALA A 134 -1.67 9.07 9.92
C ALA A 134 -0.97 7.77 9.53
N THR A 135 -0.73 6.91 10.52
CA THR A 135 -0.33 5.52 10.33
C THR A 135 -1.44 4.61 10.84
N ILE A 136 -1.83 3.63 10.03
CA ILE A 136 -2.84 2.63 10.33
C ILE A 136 -2.15 1.28 10.51
N GLY A 137 -2.05 0.83 11.76
CA GLY A 137 -1.66 -0.53 12.13
C GLY A 137 -2.86 -1.46 12.05
N ILE A 138 -2.66 -2.73 11.65
CA ILE A 138 -3.76 -3.67 11.44
C ILE A 138 -3.67 -4.91 12.32
N ARG A 139 -4.85 -5.49 12.64
CA ARG A 139 -4.97 -6.77 13.35
C ARG A 139 -5.97 -7.68 12.64
N GLY A 140 -5.50 -8.35 11.55
CA GLY A 140 -6.32 -9.30 10.79
C GLY A 140 -7.55 -8.66 10.15
N THR A 141 -7.34 -7.69 9.25
CA THR A 141 -8.36 -6.73 8.83
C THR A 141 -8.69 -6.75 7.35
N ASP A 142 -9.90 -6.25 7.04
CA ASP A 142 -10.31 -5.70 5.76
C ASP A 142 -10.60 -4.21 6.01
N ILE A 143 -9.82 -3.34 5.40
CA ILE A 143 -9.84 -1.89 5.64
C ILE A 143 -9.96 -1.10 4.35
N GLU A 144 -10.49 0.11 4.48
CA GLU A 144 -10.47 1.11 3.43
C GLU A 144 -9.85 2.41 3.98
N VAL A 145 -8.81 2.91 3.33
CA VAL A 145 -8.10 4.14 3.72
C VAL A 145 -8.25 5.16 2.61
N SER A 146 -8.61 6.39 2.98
CA SER A 146 -8.81 7.47 2.02
C SER A 146 -8.20 8.78 2.50
N ILE A 147 -7.59 9.52 1.58
CA ILE A 147 -7.19 10.92 1.77
C ILE A 147 -8.15 11.79 0.95
N VAL A 148 -9.00 12.53 1.62
CA VAL A 148 -9.91 13.49 1.00
C VAL A 148 -9.20 14.85 0.96
N PRO A 149 -8.96 15.42 -0.24
CA PRO A 149 -8.27 16.70 -0.39
C PRO A 149 -9.18 17.89 -0.04
N GLU A 150 -8.57 19.06 0.16
CA GLU A 150 -9.31 20.31 0.25
C GLU A 150 -10.08 20.60 -1.04
N GLY A 151 -11.24 21.23 -0.91
CA GLY A 151 -12.12 21.54 -2.04
C GLY A 151 -12.96 20.36 -2.53
N ALA A 152 -12.81 19.17 -1.95
CA ALA A 152 -13.72 18.06 -2.19
C ALA A 152 -15.11 18.34 -1.60
N LYS A 153 -16.13 17.56 -2.03
CA LYS A 153 -17.48 17.63 -1.48
C LYS A 153 -17.53 17.23 0.00
N ASP A 154 -16.74 16.22 0.36
CA ASP A 154 -16.65 15.69 1.70
C ASP A 154 -15.53 16.38 2.48
N ARG A 155 -15.59 16.32 3.79
CA ARG A 155 -14.63 17.01 4.66
C ARG A 155 -13.20 16.51 4.44
N ALA A 156 -12.28 17.42 4.19
CA ALA A 156 -10.87 17.11 3.95
C ALA A 156 -10.23 16.45 5.18
N GLY A 157 -9.45 15.41 4.95
CA GLY A 157 -8.78 14.66 6.00
C GLY A 157 -8.48 13.21 5.61
N ILE A 158 -8.05 12.44 6.59
CA ILE A 158 -7.70 11.04 6.44
C ILE A 158 -8.78 10.19 7.10
N TYR A 159 -9.30 9.22 6.34
CA TYR A 159 -10.34 8.30 6.80
C TYR A 159 -9.80 6.87 6.77
N ASN A 160 -10.11 6.10 7.80
CA ASN A 160 -9.84 4.67 7.88
C ASN A 160 -11.13 3.94 8.29
N PHE A 161 -11.80 3.27 7.35
CA PHE A 161 -12.98 2.45 7.61
C PHE A 161 -12.59 0.98 7.74
N VAL A 162 -13.18 0.27 8.73
CA VAL A 162 -12.88 -1.14 9.02
C VAL A 162 -14.09 -2.01 8.67
N HIS A 163 -13.95 -2.82 7.61
CA HIS A 163 -14.97 -3.81 7.20
C HIS A 163 -14.95 -5.05 8.10
N SER A 164 -13.76 -5.47 8.57
CA SER A 164 -13.60 -6.57 9.53
C SER A 164 -12.29 -6.46 10.30
N GLY A 165 -12.27 -7.03 11.51
CA GLY A 165 -11.13 -6.91 12.42
C GLY A 165 -11.09 -5.57 13.14
N GLU A 166 -9.89 -5.09 13.46
CA GLU A 166 -9.68 -3.77 14.09
C GLU A 166 -8.37 -3.16 13.61
N THR A 167 -8.26 -1.84 13.68
CA THR A 167 -7.06 -1.09 13.38
C THR A 167 -6.68 -0.17 14.53
N GLU A 168 -5.41 0.16 14.62
CA GLU A 168 -4.92 1.28 15.42
C GLU A 168 -4.56 2.41 14.47
N MET A 169 -5.27 3.52 14.54
CA MET A 169 -4.95 4.74 13.80
C MET A 169 -4.20 5.69 14.72
N SER A 170 -2.98 6.06 14.35
CA SER A 170 -2.11 6.97 15.08
C SER A 170 -1.70 8.15 14.22
N LEU A 171 -1.48 9.31 14.84
CA LEU A 171 -1.00 10.53 14.19
C LEU A 171 0.45 10.80 14.59
N ASP A 172 1.19 11.50 13.74
CA ASP A 172 2.57 11.95 14.01
C ASP A 172 2.68 12.80 15.29
N THR A 173 1.56 13.42 15.71
CA THR A 173 1.43 14.21 16.93
C THR A 173 1.27 13.38 18.20
N GLY A 174 1.14 12.05 18.07
CA GLY A 174 1.11 11.08 19.17
C GLY A 174 -0.29 10.63 19.59
N GLU A 175 -1.36 11.24 19.08
CA GLU A 175 -2.73 10.75 19.34
C GLU A 175 -2.96 9.43 18.62
N GLN A 176 -3.67 8.52 19.28
CA GLN A 176 -4.03 7.21 18.73
C GLN A 176 -5.43 6.78 19.15
N THR A 177 -6.10 6.00 18.31
CA THR A 177 -7.39 5.40 18.59
C THR A 177 -7.52 4.01 17.95
N ILE A 178 -8.29 3.14 18.61
CA ILE A 178 -8.67 1.86 18.02
C ILE A 178 -9.95 2.06 17.22
N VAL A 179 -9.93 1.61 15.97
CA VAL A 179 -11.08 1.62 15.07
C VAL A 179 -11.54 0.19 14.88
N GLY A 180 -12.68 -0.14 15.45
CA GLY A 180 -13.31 -1.46 15.36
C GLY A 180 -14.11 -1.63 14.07
N LYS A 181 -14.62 -2.86 13.88
CA LYS A 181 -15.50 -3.20 12.75
C LYS A 181 -16.67 -2.25 12.60
N ASP A 182 -17.01 -1.90 11.36
CA ASP A 182 -18.09 -1.02 10.93
C ASP A 182 -17.96 0.44 11.45
N LEU A 183 -16.78 0.81 11.96
CA LEU A 183 -16.45 2.17 12.38
C LEU A 183 -15.42 2.80 11.44
N SER A 184 -15.35 4.15 11.49
CA SER A 184 -14.33 4.92 10.78
C SER A 184 -13.49 5.75 11.75
N GLY A 185 -12.16 5.66 11.65
CA GLY A 185 -11.25 6.66 12.18
C GLY A 185 -11.20 7.86 11.22
N PHE A 186 -11.19 9.06 11.76
CA PHE A 186 -11.10 10.29 10.97
C PHE A 186 -10.12 11.28 11.60
N ALA A 187 -9.14 11.70 10.82
CA ALA A 187 -8.24 12.79 11.16
C ALA A 187 -8.51 13.97 10.22
N PRO A 188 -9.20 15.02 10.66
CA PRO A 188 -9.49 16.20 9.85
C PRO A 188 -8.20 16.92 9.48
N LYS A 189 -8.13 17.44 8.25
CA LYS A 189 -7.02 18.27 7.82
C LYS A 189 -6.98 19.61 8.55
N GLU A 190 -8.15 20.20 8.76
CA GLU A 190 -8.36 21.42 9.54
C GLU A 190 -9.27 21.15 10.73
N LEU A 191 -8.83 21.59 11.91
CA LEU A 191 -9.56 21.44 13.16
C LEU A 191 -10.49 22.64 13.40
N GLN A 192 -11.72 22.35 13.84
CA GLN A 192 -12.59 23.35 14.43
C GLN A 192 -12.21 23.59 15.90
N PRO A 193 -12.54 24.78 16.48
CA PRO A 193 -12.28 25.03 17.88
C PRO A 193 -12.85 23.95 18.82
N GLY A 194 -12.01 23.32 19.63
CA GLY A 194 -12.39 22.27 20.56
C GLY A 194 -12.53 20.87 19.95
N GLU A 195 -12.24 20.70 18.68
CA GLU A 195 -12.35 19.42 17.99
C GLU A 195 -11.10 18.56 18.23
N PRO A 196 -11.26 17.24 18.51
CA PRO A 196 -10.12 16.33 18.63
C PRO A 196 -9.48 16.08 17.25
N ARG A 197 -8.15 15.91 17.24
CA ARG A 197 -7.38 15.61 16.03
C ARG A 197 -7.68 14.25 15.43
N LEU A 198 -8.18 13.33 16.25
CA LEU A 198 -8.55 11.98 15.85
C LEU A 198 -9.94 11.67 16.40
N GLN A 199 -10.82 11.27 15.50
CA GLN A 199 -12.24 11.07 15.78
C GLN A 199 -12.65 9.65 15.40
N LEU A 200 -13.66 9.12 16.11
CA LEU A 200 -14.31 7.87 15.77
C LEU A 200 -15.71 8.16 15.24
N LEU A 201 -15.95 7.83 13.97
CA LEU A 201 -17.25 7.97 13.31
C LEU A 201 -17.98 6.62 13.33
N ARG A 202 -19.30 6.64 13.57
CA ARG A 202 -20.12 5.43 13.68
C ARG A 202 -20.52 4.84 12.33
N ASP A 203 -20.43 5.65 11.27
CA ASP A 203 -20.88 5.26 9.94
C ASP A 203 -19.73 5.23 8.94
N ARG A 204 -19.90 4.39 7.90
CA ARG A 204 -19.03 4.42 6.74
C ARG A 204 -19.24 5.74 5.99
N PRO A 205 -18.20 6.51 5.70
CA PRO A 205 -18.32 7.71 4.88
C PRO A 205 -18.99 7.41 3.54
N ALA A 206 -19.97 8.24 3.14
CA ALA A 206 -20.79 7.99 1.96
C ALA A 206 -19.98 7.97 0.64
N PHE A 207 -18.82 8.64 0.60
CA PHE A 207 -17.95 8.66 -0.55
C PHE A 207 -17.13 7.36 -0.72
N LEU A 208 -17.00 6.55 0.33
CA LEU A 208 -16.39 5.22 0.24
C LEU A 208 -17.41 4.25 -0.40
N THR A 209 -17.62 4.40 -1.69
CA THR A 209 -18.55 3.53 -2.45
C THR A 209 -17.91 2.20 -2.77
N SER A 210 -18.73 1.15 -2.91
CA SER A 210 -18.27 -0.13 -3.42
C SER A 210 -17.85 -0.01 -4.88
N GLY A 211 -16.65 -0.48 -5.21
CA GLY A 211 -16.13 -0.50 -6.57
C GLY A 211 -16.39 -1.83 -7.28
N GLY A 212 -16.02 -1.90 -8.56
CA GLY A 212 -16.22 -3.09 -9.39
C GLY A 212 -15.48 -4.33 -8.89
N PHE A 213 -14.38 -4.15 -8.13
CA PHE A 213 -13.57 -5.29 -7.64
C PHE A 213 -13.91 -5.75 -6.23
N ASP A 214 -14.85 -5.12 -5.52
CA ASP A 214 -15.19 -5.54 -4.15
C ASP A 214 -15.75 -6.95 -4.08
N ALA A 215 -16.63 -7.34 -5.01
CA ALA A 215 -17.16 -8.70 -5.10
C ALA A 215 -16.04 -9.72 -5.39
N LEU A 216 -15.09 -9.36 -6.26
CA LEU A 216 -13.94 -10.20 -6.57
C LEU A 216 -13.00 -10.35 -5.36
N LEU A 217 -12.80 -9.27 -4.60
CA LEU A 217 -12.02 -9.31 -3.37
C LEU A 217 -12.59 -10.32 -2.38
N GLN A 218 -13.90 -10.32 -2.18
CA GLN A 218 -14.60 -11.30 -1.33
C GLN A 218 -14.38 -12.74 -1.80
N GLN A 219 -14.44 -13.00 -3.11
CA GLN A 219 -14.19 -14.33 -3.67
C GLN A 219 -12.74 -14.81 -3.46
N LEU A 220 -11.76 -13.90 -3.58
CA LEU A 220 -10.34 -14.22 -3.42
C LEU A 220 -9.96 -14.47 -1.95
N THR A 221 -10.69 -13.90 -1.01
CA THR A 221 -10.43 -13.99 0.44
C THR A 221 -11.32 -15.02 1.14
N ALA A 222 -12.40 -15.49 0.49
CA ALA A 222 -13.27 -16.53 1.04
C ALA A 222 -12.49 -17.82 1.34
N PRO A 223 -12.75 -18.50 2.48
CA PRO A 223 -12.18 -19.79 2.77
C PRO A 223 -12.56 -20.79 1.65
N ARG A 224 -11.57 -21.45 1.05
CA ARG A 224 -11.87 -22.56 0.13
C ARG A 224 -12.43 -23.72 0.96
N ILE A 225 -13.73 -23.97 0.86
CA ILE A 225 -14.34 -25.18 1.43
C ILE A 225 -13.77 -26.35 0.65
N PRO A 226 -13.05 -27.30 1.30
CA PRO A 226 -12.60 -28.50 0.61
C PRO A 226 -13.82 -29.27 0.15
N MET A 227 -13.94 -29.53 -1.17
CA MET A 227 -14.95 -30.45 -1.68
C MET A 227 -14.62 -31.85 -1.13
N ILE A 228 -15.43 -32.33 -0.20
CA ILE A 228 -15.39 -33.70 0.26
C ILE A 228 -15.90 -34.52 -0.92
N ARG A 229 -15.01 -35.34 -1.51
CA ARG A 229 -15.37 -36.37 -2.48
C ARG A 229 -15.75 -37.66 -1.74
#